data_ef89b61cceb37552e35e68bd7bf060aa
#
_entry.id   ef89b61cceb37552e35e68bd7bf060aa
#
_cell.length_a   1.000
_cell.length_b   1.000
_cell.length_c   1.000
_cell.angle_alpha   90.00
_cell.angle_beta   90.00
_cell.angle_gamma   90.00
#
_symmetry.space_group_name_H-M   'P 1'
#
loop_
_entity.id
_entity.type
_entity.pdbx_description
1 polymer ?
#
loop_
_entity_poly.entity_id
_entity_poly.type
_entity_poly.pdbx_seq_one_letter_code
_entity_poly.pdbx_strand_id
1 'polypeptide(L)'
;MARIDIEVLARTAYDAYRNAQKKTVPPWDELTAAEQLGWKAAVSAVTTHGDKTLADVGPTPSLVLQAGGQTQVFSTDFTAGRQGNLAAGDDHASSHHARFQFAHGYWYVEDLNSTNGTWLNGRRMFSAQRLKKGDKVRIGRTTVTIVSA
;
A
#
# COMPACT_ATOMS: atom_id res chain seq x y z
N MET A 1 -29.68 15.94 -14.04
CA MET A 1 -28.48 15.08 -13.94
C MET A 1 -28.74 13.97 -12.94
N ALA A 2 -28.59 12.73 -13.38
CA ALA A 2 -28.67 11.61 -12.44
C ALA A 2 -27.50 11.64 -11.45
N ARG A 3 -27.76 11.58 -10.17
CA ARG A 3 -26.73 11.38 -9.15
C ARG A 3 -26.11 10.00 -9.36
N ILE A 4 -24.79 9.95 -9.45
CA ILE A 4 -24.08 8.68 -9.45
C ILE A 4 -24.12 8.13 -8.02
N ASP A 5 -24.73 6.96 -7.85
CA ASP A 5 -24.75 6.29 -6.57
C ASP A 5 -23.43 5.57 -6.35
N ILE A 6 -22.61 6.11 -5.45
CA ILE A 6 -21.29 5.57 -5.12
C ILE A 6 -21.40 4.14 -4.58
N GLU A 7 -22.46 3.81 -3.89
CA GLU A 7 -22.66 2.45 -3.38
C GLU A 7 -22.87 1.45 -4.52
N VAL A 8 -23.69 1.80 -5.50
CA VAL A 8 -23.91 0.96 -6.69
C VAL A 8 -22.61 0.77 -7.47
N LEU A 9 -21.85 1.84 -7.68
CA LEU A 9 -20.56 1.76 -8.35
C LEU A 9 -19.54 0.92 -7.57
N ALA A 10 -19.46 1.10 -6.27
CA ALA A 10 -18.54 0.35 -5.42
C ALA A 10 -18.89 -1.15 -5.42
N ARG A 11 -20.17 -1.48 -5.35
CA ARG A 11 -20.64 -2.86 -5.43
C ARG A 11 -20.31 -3.48 -6.80
N THR A 12 -20.55 -2.76 -7.89
CA THR A 12 -20.22 -3.22 -9.24
C THR A 12 -18.72 -3.46 -9.42
N ALA A 13 -17.89 -2.54 -8.94
CA ALA A 13 -16.44 -2.67 -8.98
C ALA A 13 -15.95 -3.86 -8.13
N TYR A 14 -16.56 -4.06 -6.97
CA TYR A 14 -16.25 -5.18 -6.10
C TYR A 14 -16.62 -6.53 -6.75
N ASP A 15 -17.79 -6.61 -7.38
CA ASP A 15 -18.21 -7.84 -8.06
C ASP A 15 -17.26 -8.19 -9.22
N ALA A 16 -16.81 -7.19 -9.98
CA ALA A 16 -15.82 -7.38 -11.02
C ALA A 16 -14.48 -7.87 -10.46
N TYR A 17 -14.02 -7.28 -9.36
CA TYR A 17 -12.84 -7.72 -8.63
C TYR A 17 -13.00 -9.16 -8.14
N ARG A 18 -14.11 -9.46 -7.47
CA ARG A 18 -14.42 -10.79 -6.95
C ARG A 18 -14.38 -11.85 -8.04
N ASN A 19 -14.97 -11.56 -9.20
CA ASN A 19 -15.01 -12.49 -10.33
C ASN A 19 -13.63 -12.75 -10.95
N ALA A 20 -12.70 -11.80 -10.80
CA ALA A 20 -11.33 -11.94 -11.28
C ALA A 20 -10.42 -12.72 -10.30
N GLN A 21 -10.86 -12.93 -9.05
CA GLN A 21 -10.06 -13.64 -8.05
C GLN A 21 -10.17 -15.16 -8.22
N LYS A 22 -9.04 -15.83 -8.07
CA LYS A 22 -8.97 -17.30 -8.07
C LYS A 22 -9.37 -17.91 -6.73
N LYS A 23 -9.56 -17.09 -5.71
CA LYS A 23 -9.94 -17.51 -4.36
C LYS A 23 -11.41 -17.17 -4.11
N THR A 24 -12.04 -17.93 -3.22
CA THR A 24 -13.37 -17.58 -2.74
C THR A 24 -13.32 -16.27 -1.97
N VAL A 25 -13.99 -15.27 -2.47
CA VAL A 25 -14.11 -13.95 -1.87
C VAL A 25 -15.57 -13.75 -1.47
N PRO A 26 -15.85 -13.23 -0.25
CA PRO A 26 -17.24 -13.08 0.21
C PRO A 26 -18.04 -12.12 -0.69
N PRO A 27 -19.37 -12.23 -0.75
CA PRO A 27 -20.19 -11.26 -1.46
C PRO A 27 -20.17 -9.90 -0.76
N TRP A 28 -20.57 -8.85 -1.48
CA TRP A 28 -20.58 -7.48 -0.97
C TRP A 28 -21.30 -7.33 0.39
N ASP A 29 -22.42 -8.03 0.55
CA ASP A 29 -23.25 -7.91 1.75
C ASP A 29 -22.63 -8.56 3.00
N GLU A 30 -21.59 -9.38 2.82
CA GLU A 30 -20.83 -9.99 3.91
C GLU A 30 -19.59 -9.17 4.29
N LEU A 31 -19.26 -8.12 3.53
CA LEU A 31 -18.16 -7.23 3.87
C LEU A 31 -18.49 -6.39 5.11
N THR A 32 -17.49 -6.13 5.91
CA THR A 32 -17.62 -5.19 7.03
C THR A 32 -17.88 -3.78 6.51
N ALA A 33 -18.45 -2.93 7.37
CA ALA A 33 -18.68 -1.51 7.02
C ALA A 33 -17.39 -0.81 6.61
N ALA A 34 -16.27 -1.13 7.25
CA ALA A 34 -14.97 -0.56 6.93
C ALA A 34 -14.47 -0.97 5.53
N GLU A 35 -14.66 -2.23 5.16
CA GLU A 35 -14.29 -2.73 3.83
C GLU A 35 -15.16 -2.12 2.74
N GLN A 36 -16.47 -2.04 2.95
CA GLN A 36 -17.39 -1.37 2.03
C GLN A 36 -17.04 0.11 1.87
N LEU A 37 -16.68 0.79 2.95
CA LEU A 37 -16.27 2.18 2.91
C LEU A 37 -14.98 2.37 2.12
N GLY A 38 -14.03 1.46 2.24
CA GLY A 38 -12.79 1.46 1.45
C GLY A 38 -13.08 1.38 -0.05
N TRP A 39 -14.00 0.53 -0.46
CA TRP A 39 -14.43 0.42 -1.85
C TRP A 39 -15.14 1.68 -2.35
N LYS A 40 -16.01 2.26 -1.53
CA LYS A 40 -16.69 3.52 -1.85
C LYS A 40 -15.69 4.67 -2.04
N ALA A 41 -14.69 4.76 -1.18
CA ALA A 41 -13.63 5.77 -1.29
C ALA A 41 -12.78 5.58 -2.56
N ALA A 42 -12.42 4.34 -2.89
CA ALA A 42 -11.64 4.02 -4.09
C ALA A 42 -12.39 4.40 -5.37
N VAL A 43 -13.67 4.08 -5.45
CA VAL A 43 -14.53 4.43 -6.59
C VAL A 43 -14.70 5.95 -6.70
N SER A 44 -14.89 6.63 -5.58
CA SER A 44 -15.01 8.09 -5.55
C SER A 44 -13.74 8.76 -6.10
N ALA A 45 -12.56 8.26 -5.75
CA ALA A 45 -11.30 8.76 -6.29
C ALA A 45 -11.20 8.60 -7.82
N VAL A 46 -11.63 7.47 -8.35
CA VAL A 46 -11.66 7.20 -9.80
C VAL A 46 -12.61 8.14 -10.52
N THR A 47 -13.81 8.35 -10.00
CA THR A 47 -14.80 9.24 -10.62
C THR A 47 -14.36 10.71 -10.61
N THR A 48 -13.50 11.09 -9.67
CA THR A 48 -12.96 12.45 -9.57
C THR A 48 -11.79 12.67 -10.53
N HIS A 49 -10.91 11.69 -10.72
CA HIS A 49 -9.68 11.85 -11.50
C HIS A 49 -9.73 11.29 -12.92
N GLY A 50 -10.64 10.35 -13.20
CA GLY A 50 -10.87 9.82 -14.55
C GLY A 50 -9.74 8.96 -15.15
N ASP A 51 -8.65 8.73 -14.43
CA ASP A 51 -7.44 8.07 -14.94
C ASP A 51 -7.44 6.55 -14.79
N LYS A 52 -8.42 5.98 -14.08
CA LYS A 52 -8.51 4.54 -13.80
C LYS A 52 -9.85 4.00 -14.26
N THR A 53 -9.85 2.76 -14.70
CA THR A 53 -11.08 2.03 -15.01
C THR A 53 -11.65 1.38 -13.76
N LEU A 54 -12.93 1.03 -13.76
CA LEU A 54 -13.56 0.32 -12.64
C LEU A 54 -12.90 -1.04 -12.36
N ALA A 55 -12.28 -1.66 -13.36
CA ALA A 55 -11.53 -2.91 -13.19
C ALA A 55 -10.26 -2.74 -12.34
N ASP A 56 -9.69 -1.52 -12.32
CA ASP A 56 -8.49 -1.19 -11.55
C ASP A 56 -8.81 -0.71 -10.13
N VAL A 57 -10.09 -0.61 -9.79
CA VAL A 57 -10.53 -0.12 -8.48
C VAL A 57 -10.63 -1.27 -7.49
N GLY A 58 -10.01 -1.10 -6.37
CA GLY A 58 -10.10 -1.98 -5.22
C GLY A 58 -9.48 -1.30 -4.02
N PRO A 59 -9.82 -1.71 -2.80
CA PRO A 59 -9.10 -1.23 -1.65
C PRO A 59 -7.64 -1.66 -1.78
N THR A 60 -6.72 -0.72 -1.68
CA THR A 60 -5.30 -1.02 -1.62
C THR A 60 -5.06 -1.91 -0.40
N PRO A 61 -4.52 -3.12 -0.56
CA PRO A 61 -4.17 -3.94 0.59
C PRO A 61 -3.22 -3.17 1.48
N SER A 62 -3.50 -3.14 2.78
CA SER A 62 -2.66 -2.45 3.72
C SER A 62 -1.30 -3.13 3.83
N LEU A 63 -0.25 -2.34 3.83
CA LEU A 63 1.09 -2.79 4.19
C LEU A 63 1.21 -2.75 5.71
N VAL A 64 1.41 -3.91 6.32
CA VAL A 64 1.62 -4.03 7.74
C VAL A 64 3.09 -4.34 7.99
N LEU A 65 3.75 -3.51 8.77
CA LEU A 65 5.16 -3.70 9.10
C LEU A 65 5.40 -3.47 10.59
N GLN A 66 6.49 -4.03 11.06
CA GLN A 66 6.89 -3.93 12.47
C GLN A 66 8.28 -3.31 12.56
N ALA A 67 8.40 -2.26 13.36
CA ALA A 67 9.65 -1.57 13.62
C ALA A 67 9.79 -1.33 15.12
N GLY A 68 10.89 -1.76 15.71
CA GLY A 68 11.18 -1.53 17.13
C GLY A 68 10.11 -2.05 18.08
N GLY A 69 9.45 -3.16 17.75
CA GLY A 69 8.37 -3.73 18.55
C GLY A 69 7.00 -3.07 18.34
N GLN A 70 6.92 -2.07 17.49
CA GLN A 70 5.67 -1.39 17.14
C GLN A 70 5.19 -1.80 15.76
N THR A 71 3.90 -2.07 15.64
CA THR A 71 3.25 -2.39 14.36
C THR A 71 2.68 -1.12 13.75
N GLN A 72 2.97 -0.88 12.48
CA GLN A 72 2.43 0.22 11.71
C GLN A 72 1.67 -0.32 10.49
N VAL A 73 0.59 0.35 10.13
CA VAL A 73 -0.27 -0.02 9.00
C VAL A 73 -0.37 1.16 8.05
N PHE A 74 -0.09 0.92 6.78
CA PHE A 74 -0.17 1.93 5.73
C PHE A 74 -1.12 1.44 4.64
N SER A 75 -2.09 2.25 4.29
CA SER A 75 -3.07 1.96 3.22
C SER A 75 -2.84 2.79 1.96
N THR A 76 -1.90 3.74 2.01
CA THR A 76 -1.52 4.60 0.89
C THR A 76 -0.02 4.63 0.76
N ASP A 77 0.48 5.06 -0.39
CA ASP A 77 1.90 5.27 -0.60
C ASP A 77 2.47 6.21 0.45
N PHE A 78 3.69 5.94 0.88
CA PHE A 78 4.37 6.76 1.89
C PHE A 78 5.88 6.76 1.66
N THR A 79 6.54 7.75 2.26
CA THR A 79 8.00 7.90 2.22
C THR A 79 8.57 7.58 3.58
N ALA A 80 9.62 6.76 3.58
CA ALA A 80 10.42 6.50 4.76
C ALA A 80 11.67 7.39 4.75
N GLY A 81 12.14 7.77 5.93
CA GLY A 81 13.32 8.59 6.10
C GLY A 81 13.22 9.45 7.35
N ARG A 82 14.28 10.23 7.59
CA ARG A 82 14.34 11.09 8.78
C ARG A 82 13.16 12.06 8.92
N GLN A 83 12.63 12.54 7.78
CA GLN A 83 11.46 13.40 7.71
C GLN A 83 10.22 12.69 7.18
N GLY A 84 10.26 11.38 7.03
CA GLY A 84 9.17 10.57 6.49
C GLY A 84 8.27 9.99 7.58
N ASN A 85 7.33 9.15 7.13
CA ASN A 85 6.36 8.48 8.02
C ASN A 85 6.96 7.25 8.73
N LEU A 86 8.09 6.77 8.26
CA LEU A 86 8.81 5.62 8.81
C LEU A 86 10.28 6.00 8.98
N ALA A 87 10.92 5.50 10.04
CA ALA A 87 12.29 5.85 10.41
C ALA A 87 12.47 7.36 10.74
N ALA A 88 11.41 8.02 11.18
CA ALA A 88 11.46 9.42 11.57
C ALA A 88 12.48 9.64 12.71
N GLY A 89 13.35 10.65 12.55
CA GLY A 89 14.38 10.95 13.54
C GLY A 89 15.62 10.06 13.46
N ASP A 90 15.70 9.14 12.51
CA ASP A 90 16.91 8.31 12.31
C ASP A 90 18.01 9.14 11.64
N ASP A 91 19.10 9.41 12.37
CA ASP A 91 20.21 10.24 11.89
C ASP A 91 20.99 9.60 10.73
N HIS A 92 20.89 8.30 10.55
CA HIS A 92 21.52 7.56 9.46
C HIS A 92 20.62 7.41 8.24
N ALA A 93 19.36 7.84 8.34
CA ALA A 93 18.44 7.90 7.22
C ALA A 93 18.51 9.27 6.56
N SER A 94 18.44 9.29 5.23
CA SER A 94 18.23 10.52 4.47
C SER A 94 16.82 11.08 4.75
N SER A 95 16.62 12.38 4.55
CA SER A 95 15.32 13.01 4.81
C SER A 95 14.18 12.33 4.06
N HIS A 96 14.43 11.98 2.79
CA HIS A 96 13.57 11.16 1.94
C HIS A 96 14.40 9.98 1.46
N HIS A 97 14.35 8.88 2.20
CA HIS A 97 15.28 7.77 2.03
C HIS A 97 14.76 6.72 1.06
N ALA A 98 13.52 6.29 1.25
CA ALA A 98 12.88 5.27 0.43
C ALA A 98 11.38 5.56 0.31
N ARG A 99 10.79 5.12 -0.80
CA ARG A 99 9.37 5.22 -1.04
C ARG A 99 8.75 3.83 -1.06
N PHE A 100 7.64 3.69 -0.34
CA PHE A 100 6.80 2.52 -0.37
C PHE A 100 5.56 2.85 -1.18
N GLN A 101 5.27 2.06 -2.21
CA GLN A 101 4.13 2.30 -3.09
C GLN A 101 3.41 1.00 -3.43
N PHE A 102 2.11 1.11 -3.60
CA PHE A 102 1.29 0.02 -4.11
C PHE A 102 1.07 0.23 -5.60
N ALA A 103 1.45 -0.76 -6.41
CA ALA A 103 1.27 -0.73 -7.85
C ALA A 103 1.09 -2.15 -8.39
N HIS A 104 0.25 -2.30 -9.39
CA HIS A 104 0.03 -3.58 -10.09
C HIS A 104 -0.33 -4.74 -9.16
N GLY A 105 -1.04 -4.46 -8.07
CA GLY A 105 -1.48 -5.47 -7.12
C GLY A 105 -0.48 -5.83 -6.02
N TYR A 106 0.67 -5.14 -5.95
CA TYR A 106 1.73 -5.44 -5.00
C TYR A 106 2.32 -4.18 -4.37
N TRP A 107 2.88 -4.35 -3.18
CA TRP A 107 3.68 -3.32 -2.53
C TRP A 107 5.13 -3.40 -2.99
N TYR A 108 5.71 -2.23 -3.27
CA TYR A 108 7.11 -2.07 -3.68
C TYR A 108 7.82 -1.09 -2.76
N VAL A 109 9.13 -1.28 -2.61
CA VAL A 109 10.02 -0.33 -1.96
C VAL A 109 11.08 0.12 -2.96
N GLU A 110 11.37 1.43 -2.98
CA GLU A 110 12.34 2.05 -3.88
C GLU A 110 13.25 2.97 -3.08
N ASP A 111 14.57 2.89 -3.32
CA ASP A 111 15.53 3.82 -2.74
C ASP A 111 15.48 5.16 -3.48
N LEU A 112 15.43 6.26 -2.74
CA LEU A 112 15.35 7.62 -3.29
C LEU A 112 16.73 8.31 -3.28
N ASN A 113 17.76 7.65 -3.82
CA ASN A 113 19.13 8.13 -3.84
C ASN A 113 19.65 8.45 -2.43
N SER A 114 19.34 7.58 -1.48
CA SER A 114 19.76 7.75 -0.10
C SER A 114 21.29 7.66 0.02
N THR A 115 21.85 8.35 1.02
CA THR A 115 23.30 8.37 1.27
C THR A 115 23.83 6.98 1.66
N ASN A 116 23.09 6.25 2.51
CA ASN A 116 23.53 4.96 3.04
C ASN A 116 22.89 3.75 2.35
N GLY A 117 21.99 3.99 1.38
CA GLY A 117 21.27 2.94 0.68
C GLY A 117 20.10 2.35 1.47
N THR A 118 19.21 1.67 0.75
CA THR A 118 18.13 0.87 1.31
C THR A 118 18.48 -0.60 1.10
N TRP A 119 18.30 -1.40 2.15
CA TRP A 119 18.69 -2.81 2.16
C TRP A 119 17.47 -3.69 2.33
N LEU A 120 17.32 -4.68 1.46
CA LEU A 120 16.25 -5.68 1.51
C LEU A 120 16.87 -7.06 1.77
N ASN A 121 16.51 -7.66 2.91
CA ASN A 121 17.04 -8.97 3.34
C ASN A 121 18.58 -9.03 3.32
N GLY A 122 19.24 -7.95 3.75
CA GLY A 122 20.69 -7.85 3.81
C GLY A 122 21.38 -7.52 2.50
N ARG A 123 20.63 -7.22 1.44
CA ARG A 123 21.16 -6.82 0.13
C ARG A 123 20.79 -5.39 -0.19
N ARG A 124 21.76 -4.59 -0.59
CA ARG A 124 21.52 -3.21 -1.03
C ARG A 124 20.70 -3.21 -2.32
N MET A 125 19.65 -2.38 -2.34
CA MET A 125 18.77 -2.22 -3.50
C MET A 125 19.31 -1.15 -4.45
N PHE A 126 19.16 -1.38 -5.76
CA PHE A 126 19.47 -0.41 -6.81
C PHE A 126 18.27 -0.13 -7.71
N SER A 127 17.16 -0.82 -7.49
CA SER A 127 15.89 -0.65 -8.21
C SER A 127 14.73 -0.97 -7.27
N ALA A 128 13.51 -0.58 -7.66
CA ALA A 128 12.32 -0.93 -6.89
C ALA A 128 12.18 -2.46 -6.75
N GLN A 129 11.86 -2.91 -5.55
CA GLN A 129 11.72 -4.32 -5.22
C GLN A 129 10.34 -4.60 -4.65
N ARG A 130 9.73 -5.70 -5.09
CA ARG A 130 8.46 -6.18 -4.55
C ARG A 130 8.64 -6.67 -3.12
N LEU A 131 7.72 -6.27 -2.26
CA LEU A 131 7.69 -6.71 -0.87
C LEU A 131 6.84 -7.97 -0.69
N LYS A 132 7.29 -8.83 0.22
CA LYS A 132 6.60 -10.05 0.62
C LYS A 132 6.56 -10.14 2.14
N LYS A 133 5.60 -10.89 2.66
CA LYS A 133 5.57 -11.22 4.09
C LYS A 133 6.89 -11.84 4.54
N GLY A 134 7.44 -11.33 5.64
CA GLY A 134 8.70 -11.79 6.21
C GLY A 134 9.93 -11.05 5.71
N ASP A 135 9.81 -10.19 4.70
CA ASP A 135 10.93 -9.38 4.22
C ASP A 135 11.37 -8.37 5.29
N LYS A 136 12.68 -8.12 5.33
CA LYS A 136 13.28 -7.12 6.22
C LYS A 136 13.86 -5.99 5.39
N VAL A 137 13.43 -4.77 5.67
CA VAL A 137 13.91 -3.56 5.01
C VAL A 137 14.69 -2.73 6.02
N ARG A 138 15.93 -2.39 5.69
CA ARG A 138 16.75 -1.50 6.52
C ARG A 138 16.87 -0.12 5.88
N ILE A 139 16.57 0.89 6.67
CA ILE A 139 16.60 2.30 6.29
C ILE A 139 17.40 3.02 7.39
N GLY A 140 18.62 3.47 7.07
CA GLY A 140 19.51 3.99 8.08
C GLY A 140 19.85 2.92 9.11
N ARG A 141 19.55 3.18 10.37
CA ARG A 141 19.65 2.21 11.48
C ARG A 141 18.35 1.46 11.77
N THR A 142 17.29 1.84 11.10
CA THR A 142 15.95 1.28 11.34
C THR A 142 15.74 0.06 10.45
N THR A 143 15.44 -1.07 11.06
CA THR A 143 15.04 -2.29 10.36
C THR A 143 13.56 -2.53 10.59
N VAL A 144 12.80 -2.71 9.52
CA VAL A 144 11.37 -3.05 9.58
C VAL A 144 11.16 -4.44 9.01
N THR A 145 10.24 -5.18 9.61
CA THR A 145 9.81 -6.51 9.13
C THR A 145 8.44 -6.40 8.51
N ILE A 146 8.27 -6.92 7.30
CA ILE A 146 6.98 -6.93 6.61
C ILE A 146 6.13 -8.05 7.19
N VAL A 147 5.06 -7.68 7.87
CA VAL A 147 4.11 -8.63 8.49
C VAL A 147 3.06 -9.07 7.47
N SER A 148 2.62 -8.15 6.64
CA SER A 148 1.66 -8.42 5.56
C SER A 148 1.85 -7.39 4.44
N ALA A 149 1.77 -7.85 3.24
CA ALA A 149 1.90 -7.00 2.05
C ALA A 149 0.92 -7.45 0.95
#